data_e64a583eb5ef9141c77efd6b547eace1
#
_entry.id   e64a583eb5ef9141c77efd6b547eace1
#
_cell.length_a   1.000
_cell.length_b   1.000
_cell.length_c   1.000
_cell.angle_alpha   90.00
_cell.angle_beta   90.00
_cell.angle_gamma   90.00
#
_symmetry.space_group_name_H-M   'P 1'
#
loop_
_entity.id
_entity.type
_entity.pdbx_description
1 polymer ?
#
loop_
_entity_poly.entity_id
_entity_poly.type
_entity_poly.pdbx_seq_one_letter_code
_entity_poly.pdbx_strand_id
1 'polypeptide(L)'
;TLAAAFAPNPVIVRLSDFKSNEYANLLGGKTFEPHEENPMLGFRGASRYVSEEFRDCFALECKALRRVRDDMGLANVWVMVPFVRTLDEAARVIELLAEQGLQRGQNELKIIMMCELPANAILADQFLKHFDGFSIGSNDLTQLTLGLDRDSGVVAGQFDERNPAVKALIKLAIDACKRADKYVGICGQGPSDFPDFARWLMDQG
;
A
#
# COMPACT_ATOMS: atom_id res chain seq x y z
N THR A 1 -20.50 1.29 3.93
CA THR A 1 -20.77 2.57 4.64
C THR A 1 -19.88 3.68 4.10
N LEU A 2 -18.52 3.60 4.17
CA LEU A 2 -17.61 4.66 3.71
C LEU A 2 -17.83 5.02 2.24
N ALA A 3 -17.83 4.04 1.35
CA ALA A 3 -18.02 4.28 -0.09
C ALA A 3 -19.32 5.02 -0.40
N ALA A 4 -20.42 4.65 0.26
CA ALA A 4 -21.71 5.33 0.08
C ALA A 4 -21.69 6.76 0.63
N ALA A 5 -20.98 7.00 1.74
CA ALA A 5 -20.90 8.32 2.36
C ALA A 5 -20.09 9.32 1.54
N PHE A 6 -19.09 8.84 0.79
CA PHE A 6 -18.20 9.68 -0.02
C PHE A 6 -18.56 9.73 -1.51
N ALA A 7 -19.55 8.93 -1.96
CA ALA A 7 -19.95 8.94 -3.37
C ALA A 7 -20.35 10.36 -3.83
N PRO A 8 -19.94 10.80 -5.01
CA PRO A 8 -19.20 10.06 -6.05
C PRO A 8 -17.67 10.06 -5.89
N ASN A 9 -17.14 10.68 -4.83
CA ASN A 9 -15.70 10.78 -4.62
C ASN A 9 -15.08 9.39 -4.36
N PRO A 10 -13.84 9.14 -4.82
CA PRO A 10 -13.19 7.86 -4.64
C PRO A 10 -12.88 7.55 -3.17
N VAL A 11 -13.00 6.28 -2.83
CA VAL A 11 -12.57 5.72 -1.55
C VAL A 11 -11.54 4.63 -1.83
N ILE A 12 -10.33 4.81 -1.33
CA ILE A 12 -9.25 3.84 -1.51
C ILE A 12 -9.27 2.85 -0.34
N VAL A 13 -9.45 1.57 -0.66
CA VAL A 13 -9.48 0.47 0.30
C VAL A 13 -8.18 -0.33 0.17
N ARG A 14 -7.37 -0.32 1.23
CA ARG A 14 -6.15 -1.10 1.28
C ARG A 14 -6.49 -2.57 1.58
N LEU A 15 -5.91 -3.48 0.80
CA LEU A 15 -5.88 -4.90 1.12
C LEU A 15 -5.14 -5.13 2.45
N SER A 16 -5.46 -6.23 3.13
CA SER A 16 -4.91 -6.52 4.45
C SER A 16 -3.38 -6.62 4.43
N ASP A 17 -2.73 -6.03 5.43
CA ASP A 17 -1.27 -5.94 5.54
C ASP A 17 -0.83 -6.13 7.00
N PHE A 18 -1.25 -7.24 7.60
CA PHE A 18 -0.71 -7.64 8.89
C PHE A 18 0.59 -8.43 8.70
N LYS A 19 1.53 -8.20 9.60
CA LYS A 19 2.75 -8.99 9.72
C LYS A 19 2.42 -10.37 10.30
N SER A 20 3.29 -11.36 10.09
CA SER A 20 3.08 -12.73 10.59
C SER A 20 2.87 -12.78 12.12
N ASN A 21 3.61 -11.99 12.88
CA ASN A 21 3.41 -11.90 14.33
C ASN A 21 2.07 -11.27 14.73
N GLU A 22 1.54 -10.36 13.94
CA GLU A 22 0.21 -9.75 14.18
C GLU A 22 -0.90 -10.76 13.88
N TYR A 23 -0.84 -11.45 12.74
CA TYR A 23 -1.79 -12.53 12.43
C TYR A 23 -1.71 -13.67 13.44
N ALA A 24 -0.50 -14.04 13.90
CA ALA A 24 -0.32 -15.09 14.91
C ALA A 24 -1.02 -14.78 16.24
N ASN A 25 -1.25 -13.50 16.54
CA ASN A 25 -1.97 -13.08 17.76
C ASN A 25 -3.50 -13.14 17.61
N LEU A 26 -4.03 -13.36 16.40
CA LEU A 26 -5.46 -13.59 16.20
C LEU A 26 -5.84 -15.00 16.67
N LEU A 27 -7.13 -15.20 16.97
CA LEU A 27 -7.65 -16.49 17.41
C LEU A 27 -7.35 -17.58 16.38
N GLY A 28 -6.54 -18.59 16.76
CA GLY A 28 -6.10 -19.66 15.87
C GLY A 28 -4.92 -19.29 14.94
N GLY A 29 -4.51 -18.03 14.89
CA GLY A 29 -3.48 -17.54 13.96
C GLY A 29 -2.15 -18.26 14.04
N LYS A 30 -1.69 -18.62 15.25
CA LYS A 30 -0.43 -19.36 15.47
C LYS A 30 -0.32 -20.69 14.69
N THR A 31 -1.45 -21.27 14.31
CA THR A 31 -1.48 -22.52 13.56
C THR A 31 -1.09 -22.33 12.10
N PHE A 32 -1.32 -21.13 11.55
CA PHE A 32 -1.16 -20.83 10.13
C PHE A 32 0.04 -19.93 9.83
N GLU A 33 0.51 -19.17 10.82
CA GLU A 33 1.56 -18.17 10.59
C GLU A 33 2.96 -18.74 10.83
N PRO A 34 3.93 -18.45 9.92
CA PRO A 34 5.30 -18.81 10.13
C PRO A 34 5.90 -17.99 11.28
N HIS A 35 6.88 -18.57 11.98
CA HIS A 35 7.74 -17.82 12.88
C HIS A 35 8.83 -17.11 12.08
N GLU A 36 8.90 -15.79 12.17
CA GLU A 36 9.88 -14.96 11.48
C GLU A 36 10.69 -14.15 12.49
N GLU A 37 12.00 -14.08 12.29
CA GLU A 37 12.90 -13.26 13.10
C GLU A 37 12.64 -11.76 12.90
N ASN A 38 12.23 -11.37 11.68
CA ASN A 38 11.95 -9.99 11.31
C ASN A 38 10.65 -9.89 10.51
N PRO A 39 9.48 -9.95 11.17
CA PRO A 39 8.18 -9.91 10.49
C PRO A 39 7.94 -8.64 9.65
N MET A 40 8.61 -7.53 10.00
CA MET A 40 8.54 -6.29 9.23
C MET A 40 9.00 -6.47 7.78
N LEU A 41 10.04 -7.27 7.57
CA LEU A 41 10.65 -7.56 6.26
C LEU A 41 10.18 -8.91 5.68
N GLY A 42 9.30 -9.60 6.38
CA GLY A 42 8.91 -10.97 6.10
C GLY A 42 7.64 -11.10 5.24
N PHE A 43 6.83 -12.09 5.58
CA PHE A 43 5.64 -12.51 4.84
C PHE A 43 4.45 -11.58 5.07
N ARG A 44 4.37 -10.51 4.30
CA ARG A 44 3.33 -9.47 4.37
C ARG A 44 3.02 -8.86 3.02
N GLY A 45 1.87 -8.20 2.89
CA GLY A 45 1.45 -7.49 1.70
C GLY A 45 1.39 -8.37 0.45
N ALA A 46 1.89 -7.88 -0.66
CA ALA A 46 1.80 -8.54 -1.96
C ALA A 46 2.39 -9.95 -1.98
N SER A 47 3.52 -10.20 -1.26
CA SER A 47 4.09 -11.56 -1.18
C SER A 47 3.14 -12.60 -0.57
N ARG A 48 2.27 -12.15 0.35
CA ARG A 48 1.24 -13.00 0.94
C ARG A 48 0.17 -13.35 -0.06
N TYR A 49 -0.29 -12.39 -0.88
CA TYR A 49 -1.36 -12.61 -1.85
C TYR A 49 -0.96 -13.55 -2.98
N VAL A 50 0.32 -13.53 -3.37
CA VAL A 50 0.83 -14.40 -4.45
C VAL A 50 1.19 -15.81 -3.95
N SER A 51 1.16 -16.06 -2.64
CA SER A 51 1.44 -17.37 -2.08
C SER A 51 0.23 -18.32 -2.16
N GLU A 52 0.52 -19.61 -2.24
CA GLU A 52 -0.51 -20.64 -2.22
C GLU A 52 -1.23 -20.70 -0.86
N GLU A 53 -0.51 -20.50 0.23
CA GLU A 53 -1.02 -20.61 1.60
C GLU A 53 -2.07 -19.54 1.91
N PHE A 54 -2.03 -18.38 1.23
CA PHE A 54 -2.97 -17.27 1.47
C PHE A 54 -4.06 -17.17 0.39
N ARG A 55 -4.05 -18.03 -0.62
CA ARG A 55 -4.95 -17.96 -1.78
C ARG A 55 -6.42 -17.84 -1.40
N ASP A 56 -6.91 -18.68 -0.50
CA ASP A 56 -8.33 -18.67 -0.10
C ASP A 56 -8.70 -17.39 0.67
N CYS A 57 -7.82 -16.91 1.52
CA CYS A 57 -8.01 -15.65 2.25
C CYS A 57 -8.06 -14.47 1.28
N PHE A 58 -7.14 -14.42 0.32
CA PHE A 58 -7.12 -13.40 -0.72
C PHE A 58 -8.40 -13.42 -1.58
N ALA A 59 -8.87 -14.60 -1.95
CA ALA A 59 -10.12 -14.75 -2.70
C ALA A 59 -11.34 -14.24 -1.92
N LEU A 60 -11.39 -14.42 -0.60
CA LEU A 60 -12.46 -13.89 0.26
C LEU A 60 -12.42 -12.36 0.31
N GLU A 61 -11.24 -11.76 0.40
CA GLU A 61 -11.08 -10.32 0.39
C GLU A 61 -11.51 -9.71 -0.96
N CYS A 62 -11.09 -10.31 -2.07
CA CYS A 62 -11.52 -9.93 -3.41
C CYS A 62 -13.04 -10.06 -3.60
N LYS A 63 -13.65 -11.15 -3.10
CA LYS A 63 -15.10 -11.35 -3.13
C LYS A 63 -15.85 -10.25 -2.36
N ALA A 64 -15.32 -9.82 -1.21
CA ALA A 64 -15.92 -8.74 -0.44
C ALA A 64 -15.87 -7.41 -1.21
N LEU A 65 -14.75 -7.09 -1.84
CA LEU A 65 -14.60 -5.89 -2.67
C LEU A 65 -15.54 -5.89 -3.88
N ARG A 66 -15.64 -7.03 -4.58
CA ARG A 66 -16.59 -7.20 -5.70
C ARG A 66 -18.01 -6.98 -5.25
N ARG A 67 -18.40 -7.57 -4.11
CA ARG A 67 -19.76 -7.38 -3.58
C ARG A 67 -20.07 -5.89 -3.34
N VAL A 68 -19.12 -5.13 -2.84
CA VAL A 68 -19.32 -3.69 -2.65
C VAL A 68 -19.44 -2.96 -3.99
N ARG A 69 -18.59 -3.28 -4.95
CA ARG A 69 -18.55 -2.59 -6.24
C ARG A 69 -19.69 -3.00 -7.16
N ASP A 70 -19.91 -4.31 -7.30
CA ASP A 70 -20.83 -4.87 -8.30
C ASP A 70 -22.24 -4.99 -7.73
N ASP A 71 -22.43 -5.67 -6.59
CA ASP A 71 -23.77 -5.94 -6.04
C ASP A 71 -24.39 -4.71 -5.38
N MET A 72 -23.57 -3.87 -4.71
CA MET A 72 -24.04 -2.64 -4.07
C MET A 72 -23.92 -1.40 -4.97
N GLY A 73 -23.33 -1.52 -6.16
CA GLY A 73 -23.18 -0.44 -7.13
C GLY A 73 -22.26 0.71 -6.69
N LEU A 74 -21.31 0.44 -5.77
CA LEU A 74 -20.40 1.46 -5.24
C LEU A 74 -19.06 1.44 -6.01
N ALA A 75 -19.10 1.82 -7.29
CA ALA A 75 -17.94 1.81 -8.19
C ALA A 75 -16.83 2.78 -7.78
N ASN A 76 -17.11 3.73 -6.88
CA ASN A 76 -16.12 4.68 -6.34
C ASN A 76 -15.10 4.06 -5.38
N VAL A 77 -15.15 2.75 -5.13
CA VAL A 77 -14.11 2.03 -4.37
C VAL A 77 -12.95 1.69 -5.29
N TRP A 78 -11.76 2.20 -4.96
CA TRP A 78 -10.48 1.79 -5.55
C TRP A 78 -9.76 0.84 -4.62
N VAL A 79 -8.93 -0.04 -5.18
CA VAL A 79 -8.17 -1.03 -4.41
C VAL A 79 -6.72 -0.56 -4.25
N MET A 80 -6.16 -0.70 -3.06
CA MET A 80 -4.76 -0.40 -2.80
C MET A 80 -4.00 -1.65 -2.38
N VAL A 81 -2.90 -1.92 -3.08
CA VAL A 81 -2.00 -3.05 -2.81
C VAL A 81 -0.82 -2.58 -1.96
N PRO A 82 -0.68 -3.10 -0.73
CA PRO A 82 0.44 -2.76 0.15
C PRO A 82 1.67 -3.64 -0.12
N PHE A 83 2.82 -3.11 0.24
CA PHE A 83 4.11 -3.77 0.38
C PHE A 83 4.53 -4.62 -0.84
N VAL A 84 4.55 -3.97 -2.00
CA VAL A 84 4.97 -4.57 -3.27
C VAL A 84 6.49 -4.39 -3.43
N ARG A 85 7.25 -5.48 -3.42
CA ARG A 85 8.72 -5.41 -3.41
C ARG A 85 9.36 -5.32 -4.79
N THR A 86 8.83 -6.09 -5.74
CA THR A 86 9.44 -6.25 -7.07
C THR A 86 8.43 -6.00 -8.18
N LEU A 87 8.93 -5.77 -9.40
CA LEU A 87 8.09 -5.62 -10.58
C LEU A 87 7.34 -6.90 -10.94
N ASP A 88 7.97 -8.06 -10.73
CA ASP A 88 7.33 -9.37 -10.96
C ASP A 88 6.19 -9.59 -9.97
N GLU A 89 6.38 -9.23 -8.70
CA GLU A 89 5.34 -9.28 -7.68
C GLU A 89 4.19 -8.32 -8.03
N ALA A 90 4.50 -7.12 -8.53
CA ALA A 90 3.51 -6.17 -9.03
C ALA A 90 2.69 -6.75 -10.19
N ALA A 91 3.34 -7.33 -11.19
CA ALA A 91 2.66 -7.97 -12.31
C ALA A 91 1.73 -9.09 -11.82
N ARG A 92 2.26 -9.99 -10.96
CA ARG A 92 1.52 -11.15 -10.47
C ARG A 92 0.30 -10.77 -9.63
N VAL A 93 0.39 -9.76 -8.75
CA VAL A 93 -0.77 -9.35 -7.95
C VAL A 93 -1.88 -8.72 -8.81
N ILE A 94 -1.52 -7.98 -9.86
CA ILE A 94 -2.49 -7.44 -10.81
C ILE A 94 -3.22 -8.56 -11.57
N GLU A 95 -2.50 -9.60 -12.01
CA GLU A 95 -3.10 -10.78 -12.62
C GLU A 95 -4.05 -11.50 -11.67
N LEU A 96 -3.64 -11.74 -10.42
CA LEU A 96 -4.46 -12.38 -9.41
C LEU A 96 -5.74 -11.60 -9.10
N LEU A 97 -5.66 -10.28 -9.03
CA LEU A 97 -6.85 -9.43 -8.87
C LEU A 97 -7.81 -9.59 -10.06
N ALA A 98 -7.28 -9.63 -11.28
CA ALA A 98 -8.08 -9.85 -12.49
C ALA A 98 -8.71 -11.25 -12.52
N GLU A 99 -7.96 -12.30 -12.15
CA GLU A 99 -8.47 -13.68 -12.00
C GLU A 99 -9.64 -13.74 -11.00
N GLN A 100 -9.61 -12.91 -9.96
CA GLN A 100 -10.69 -12.78 -8.97
C GLN A 100 -11.81 -11.81 -9.39
N GLY A 101 -11.80 -11.31 -10.64
CA GLY A 101 -12.81 -10.41 -11.18
C GLY A 101 -12.66 -8.93 -10.79
N LEU A 102 -11.49 -8.55 -10.28
CA LEU A 102 -11.10 -7.16 -10.00
C LEU A 102 -10.12 -6.67 -11.07
N GLN A 103 -10.59 -6.61 -12.31
CA GLN A 103 -9.76 -6.21 -13.45
C GLN A 103 -9.58 -4.69 -13.48
N ARG A 104 -8.33 -4.23 -13.50
CA ARG A 104 -7.97 -2.82 -13.62
C ARG A 104 -8.60 -2.16 -14.84
N GLY A 105 -9.21 -1.00 -14.66
CA GLY A 105 -9.91 -0.23 -15.71
C GLY A 105 -11.33 -0.70 -16.00
N GLN A 106 -11.76 -1.87 -15.55
CA GLN A 106 -13.14 -2.34 -15.72
C GLN A 106 -14.05 -1.69 -14.66
N ASN A 107 -15.22 -1.19 -15.06
CA ASN A 107 -16.14 -0.47 -14.17
C ASN A 107 -15.43 0.65 -13.36
N GLU A 108 -14.53 1.39 -14.02
CA GLU A 108 -13.75 2.48 -13.41
C GLU A 108 -12.84 2.03 -12.26
N LEU A 109 -12.56 0.73 -12.12
CA LEU A 109 -11.66 0.24 -11.09
C LEU A 109 -10.23 0.75 -11.32
N LYS A 110 -9.75 1.50 -10.35
CA LYS A 110 -8.33 1.86 -10.24
C LYS A 110 -7.67 1.02 -9.17
N ILE A 111 -6.43 0.59 -9.46
CA ILE A 111 -5.60 -0.15 -8.53
C ILE A 111 -4.40 0.72 -8.19
N ILE A 112 -4.32 1.13 -6.93
CA ILE A 112 -3.28 1.99 -6.37
C ILE A 112 -2.23 1.11 -5.69
N MET A 113 -0.97 1.46 -5.79
CA MET A 113 0.10 0.82 -5.02
C MET A 113 0.45 1.68 -3.81
N MET A 114 0.65 1.06 -2.66
CA MET A 114 1.28 1.73 -1.54
C MET A 114 2.79 1.85 -1.83
N CYS A 115 3.26 3.08 -2.02
CA CYS A 115 4.67 3.38 -2.24
C CYS A 115 5.34 3.57 -0.87
N GLU A 116 5.92 2.51 -0.36
CA GLU A 116 6.43 2.45 1.02
C GLU A 116 7.77 1.73 1.16
N LEU A 117 8.33 1.23 0.05
CA LEU A 117 9.69 0.74 -0.01
C LEU A 117 10.56 1.70 -0.84
N PRO A 118 11.84 1.91 -0.49
CA PRO A 118 12.76 2.70 -1.33
C PRO A 118 12.78 2.26 -2.80
N ALA A 119 12.71 0.95 -3.06
CA ALA A 119 12.64 0.39 -4.41
C ALA A 119 11.45 0.93 -5.22
N ASN A 120 10.31 1.18 -4.56
CA ASN A 120 9.12 1.70 -5.23
C ASN A 120 9.34 3.12 -5.78
N ALA A 121 9.99 3.97 -5.00
CA ALA A 121 10.31 5.34 -5.42
C ALA A 121 11.40 5.37 -6.50
N ILE A 122 12.44 4.54 -6.37
CA ILE A 122 13.55 4.44 -7.34
C ILE A 122 13.05 3.94 -8.70
N LEU A 123 12.17 2.94 -8.72
CA LEU A 123 11.61 2.34 -9.94
C LEU A 123 10.19 2.81 -10.23
N ALA A 124 9.80 4.00 -9.77
CA ALA A 124 8.43 4.50 -9.80
C ALA A 124 7.80 4.45 -11.20
N ASP A 125 8.51 4.88 -12.24
CA ASP A 125 8.00 4.86 -13.62
C ASP A 125 7.69 3.41 -14.10
N GLN A 126 8.40 2.41 -13.58
CA GLN A 126 8.18 1.01 -13.94
C GLN A 126 6.99 0.43 -13.18
N PHE A 127 6.87 0.68 -11.88
CA PHE A 127 5.71 0.28 -11.09
C PHE A 127 4.41 0.92 -11.60
N LEU A 128 4.46 2.18 -12.05
CA LEU A 128 3.30 2.86 -12.62
C LEU A 128 2.77 2.25 -13.91
N LYS A 129 3.49 1.34 -14.57
CA LYS A 129 2.94 0.56 -15.69
C LYS A 129 1.86 -0.41 -15.21
N HIS A 130 1.99 -0.92 -13.99
CA HIS A 130 1.08 -1.88 -13.38
C HIS A 130 -0.05 -1.23 -12.58
N PHE A 131 0.17 -0.02 -12.04
CA PHE A 131 -0.77 0.67 -11.13
C PHE A 131 -1.27 2.00 -11.71
N ASP A 132 -2.41 2.46 -11.19
CA ASP A 132 -3.06 3.72 -11.57
C ASP A 132 -2.62 4.91 -10.71
N GLY A 133 -1.68 4.70 -9.85
CA GLY A 133 -1.11 5.72 -8.98
C GLY A 133 -0.51 5.15 -7.71
N PHE A 134 -0.03 6.05 -6.87
CA PHE A 134 0.57 5.72 -5.59
C PHE A 134 -0.17 6.36 -4.42
N SER A 135 -0.20 5.63 -3.30
CA SER A 135 -0.42 6.19 -1.97
C SER A 135 0.88 6.00 -1.19
N ILE A 136 1.53 7.10 -0.84
CA ILE A 136 2.84 7.05 -0.19
C ILE A 136 2.67 6.64 1.27
N GLY A 137 3.18 5.46 1.63
CA GLY A 137 3.21 4.95 3.00
C GLY A 137 4.46 5.47 3.72
N SER A 138 4.43 6.74 4.13
CA SER A 138 5.63 7.42 4.65
C SER A 138 6.20 6.79 5.93
N ASN A 139 5.39 6.12 6.73
CA ASN A 139 5.86 5.42 7.92
C ASN A 139 6.84 4.29 7.57
N ASP A 140 6.42 3.34 6.75
CA ASP A 140 7.26 2.21 6.34
C ASP A 140 8.41 2.70 5.43
N LEU A 141 8.14 3.67 4.55
CA LEU A 141 9.19 4.28 3.73
C LEU A 141 10.30 4.89 4.60
N THR A 142 9.95 5.60 5.67
CA THR A 142 10.91 6.20 6.61
C THR A 142 11.71 5.11 7.31
N GLN A 143 11.03 4.11 7.87
CA GLN A 143 11.66 3.01 8.57
C GLN A 143 12.67 2.27 7.69
N LEU A 144 12.28 1.96 6.45
CA LEU A 144 13.13 1.22 5.51
C LEU A 144 14.25 2.07 4.90
N THR A 145 14.01 3.36 4.71
CA THR A 145 15.04 4.29 4.22
C THR A 145 16.13 4.51 5.24
N LEU A 146 15.76 4.68 6.51
CA LEU A 146 16.71 4.96 7.60
C LEU A 146 17.27 3.67 8.23
N GLY A 147 16.73 2.49 7.88
CA GLY A 147 17.16 1.21 8.44
C GLY A 147 16.91 1.11 9.95
N LEU A 148 15.78 1.62 10.41
CA LEU A 148 15.42 1.61 11.84
C LEU A 148 14.05 1.00 12.07
N ASP A 149 13.85 0.46 13.25
CA ASP A 149 12.55 0.00 13.73
C ASP A 149 11.88 1.10 14.55
N ARG A 150 10.76 1.63 14.08
CA ARG A 150 9.98 2.70 14.74
C ARG A 150 9.38 2.24 16.10
N ASP A 151 9.23 0.95 16.29
CA ASP A 151 8.69 0.36 17.52
C ASP A 151 9.78 0.05 18.56
N SER A 152 11.05 0.22 18.18
CA SER A 152 12.19 0.00 19.07
C SER A 152 12.34 1.14 20.08
N GLY A 153 12.27 0.82 21.38
CA GLY A 153 12.48 1.80 22.45
C GLY A 153 13.87 2.48 22.46
N VAL A 154 14.83 1.96 21.69
CA VAL A 154 16.20 2.49 21.62
C VAL A 154 16.39 3.44 20.45
N VAL A 155 15.91 3.09 19.26
CA VAL A 155 16.19 3.86 18.03
C VAL A 155 14.99 4.63 17.50
N ALA A 156 13.78 4.41 18.01
CA ALA A 156 12.57 5.09 17.56
C ALA A 156 12.64 6.63 17.59
N GLY A 157 13.47 7.19 18.49
CA GLY A 157 13.70 8.64 18.56
C GLY A 157 14.38 9.22 17.31
N GLN A 158 14.94 8.41 16.44
CA GLN A 158 15.54 8.81 15.17
C GLN A 158 14.55 8.76 14.00
N PHE A 159 13.34 8.27 14.23
CA PHE A 159 12.29 8.23 13.22
C PHE A 159 11.76 9.63 12.94
N ASP A 160 11.96 10.11 11.72
CA ASP A 160 11.43 11.41 11.27
C ASP A 160 11.10 11.35 9.77
N GLU A 161 9.83 11.42 9.43
CA GLU A 161 9.34 11.44 8.04
C GLU A 161 9.84 12.65 7.26
N ARG A 162 10.33 13.71 7.95
CA ARG A 162 10.90 14.92 7.36
C ARG A 162 12.37 14.79 7.00
N ASN A 163 12.99 13.64 7.28
CA ASN A 163 14.39 13.40 6.96
C ASN A 163 14.65 13.67 5.46
N PRO A 164 15.74 14.32 5.10
CA PRO A 164 16.04 14.66 3.70
C PRO A 164 16.07 13.46 2.76
N ALA A 165 16.55 12.30 3.22
CA ALA A 165 16.55 11.07 2.40
C ALA A 165 15.13 10.57 2.12
N VAL A 166 14.25 10.64 3.12
CA VAL A 166 12.84 10.26 2.98
C VAL A 166 12.13 11.22 2.03
N LYS A 167 12.32 12.54 2.23
CA LYS A 167 11.77 13.56 1.32
C LYS A 167 12.24 13.38 -0.12
N ALA A 168 13.49 12.99 -0.35
CA ALA A 168 14.01 12.72 -1.69
C ALA A 168 13.25 11.57 -2.37
N LEU A 169 12.98 10.46 -1.65
CA LEU A 169 12.20 9.34 -2.18
C LEU A 169 10.73 9.72 -2.40
N ILE A 170 10.12 10.44 -1.47
CA ILE A 170 8.75 10.94 -1.64
C ILE A 170 8.65 11.80 -2.90
N LYS A 171 9.62 12.70 -3.11
CA LYS A 171 9.65 13.55 -4.30
C LYS A 171 9.78 12.74 -5.59
N LEU A 172 10.63 11.71 -5.63
CA LEU A 172 10.74 10.81 -6.79
C LEU A 172 9.40 10.17 -7.14
N ALA A 173 8.66 9.68 -6.13
CA ALA A 173 7.36 9.08 -6.33
C ALA A 173 6.31 10.09 -6.85
N ILE A 174 6.26 11.29 -6.27
CA ILE A 174 5.36 12.37 -6.71
C ILE A 174 5.66 12.76 -8.16
N ASP A 175 6.93 13.05 -8.46
CA ASP A 175 7.35 13.47 -9.80
C ASP A 175 7.02 12.40 -10.87
N ALA A 176 7.18 11.12 -10.56
CA ALA A 176 6.82 10.03 -11.46
C ALA A 176 5.31 9.95 -11.72
N CYS A 177 4.49 10.07 -10.68
CA CYS A 177 3.04 10.08 -10.82
C CYS A 177 2.57 11.28 -11.66
N LYS A 178 3.13 12.46 -11.43
CA LYS A 178 2.83 13.68 -12.20
C LYS A 178 3.21 13.53 -13.66
N ARG A 179 4.40 12.98 -13.98
CA ARG A 179 4.81 12.70 -15.37
C ARG A 179 3.87 11.74 -16.07
N ALA A 180 3.34 10.76 -15.32
CA ALA A 180 2.43 9.75 -15.86
C ALA A 180 0.96 10.16 -15.88
N ASP A 181 0.62 11.36 -15.38
CA ASP A 181 -0.75 11.84 -15.15
C ASP A 181 -1.57 10.83 -14.33
N LYS A 182 -0.98 10.36 -13.22
CA LYS A 182 -1.58 9.37 -12.32
C LYS A 182 -1.75 9.91 -10.90
N TYR A 183 -2.68 9.29 -10.17
CA TYR A 183 -2.96 9.65 -8.79
C TYR A 183 -1.71 9.55 -7.91
N VAL A 184 -1.55 10.52 -7.03
CA VAL A 184 -0.61 10.44 -5.90
C VAL A 184 -1.25 11.01 -4.64
N GLY A 185 -1.12 10.30 -3.55
CA GLY A 185 -1.53 10.71 -2.22
C GLY A 185 -0.53 10.22 -1.18
N ILE A 186 -0.73 10.61 0.07
CA ILE A 186 0.07 10.17 1.21
C ILE A 186 -0.84 9.68 2.32
N CYS A 187 -0.48 8.58 2.98
CA CYS A 187 -1.27 7.98 4.07
C CYS A 187 -0.48 7.81 5.38
N GLY A 188 0.66 8.47 5.50
CA GLY A 188 1.41 8.54 6.76
C GLY A 188 0.87 9.60 7.71
N GLN A 189 1.40 9.64 8.93
CA GLN A 189 1.00 10.60 9.96
C GLN A 189 1.72 11.95 9.88
N GLY A 190 2.91 11.97 9.28
CA GLY A 190 3.76 13.17 9.23
C GLY A 190 3.04 14.45 8.81
N PRO A 191 2.18 14.46 7.77
CA PRO A 191 1.46 15.67 7.38
C PRO A 191 0.49 16.19 8.44
N SER A 192 -0.06 15.31 9.29
CA SER A 192 -0.95 15.69 10.39
C SER A 192 -0.18 16.21 11.61
N ASP A 193 0.98 15.62 11.87
CA ASP A 193 1.79 15.93 13.05
C ASP A 193 2.69 17.16 12.83
N PHE A 194 3.11 17.40 11.59
CA PHE A 194 4.06 18.44 11.22
C PHE A 194 3.53 19.36 10.12
N PRO A 195 3.01 20.55 10.45
CA PRO A 195 2.48 21.51 9.47
C PRO A 195 3.50 21.96 8.41
N ASP A 196 4.79 21.99 8.75
CA ASP A 196 5.87 22.30 7.80
C ASP A 196 6.04 21.19 6.75
N PHE A 197 5.84 19.93 7.15
CA PHE A 197 5.86 18.80 6.22
C PHE A 197 4.64 18.80 5.30
N ALA A 198 3.45 19.09 5.84
CA ALA A 198 2.25 19.26 5.03
C ALA A 198 2.41 20.35 3.97
N ARG A 199 2.97 21.52 4.37
CA ARG A 199 3.26 22.61 3.44
C ARG A 199 4.26 22.18 2.37
N TRP A 200 5.34 21.51 2.77
CA TRP A 200 6.32 21.01 1.81
C TRP A 200 5.70 20.06 0.79
N LEU A 201 4.79 19.17 1.20
CA LEU A 201 4.06 18.27 0.29
C LEU A 201 3.19 19.07 -0.70
N MET A 202 2.47 20.08 -0.23
CA MET A 202 1.66 20.96 -1.09
C MET A 202 2.52 21.67 -2.14
N ASP A 203 3.74 22.08 -1.77
CA ASP A 203 4.70 22.71 -2.68
C ASP A 203 5.23 21.75 -3.75
N GLN A 204 5.13 20.45 -3.52
CA GLN A 204 5.44 19.45 -4.56
C GLN A 204 4.29 19.29 -5.57
N GLY A 205 3.09 19.78 -5.27
CA GLY A 205 1.88 19.76 -6.11
C GLY A 205 1.07 18.49 -5.96
#